data_8a4c7a2f515cd8d70112e2e94ac979a1
#
_entry.id   8a4c7a2f515cd8d70112e2e94ac979a1
#
_cell.length_a   1.000
_cell.length_b   1.000
_cell.length_c   1.000
_cell.angle_alpha   90.00
_cell.angle_beta   90.00
_cell.angle_gamma   90.00
#
_symmetry.space_group_name_H-M   'P 1'
#
loop_
_entity.id
_entity.type
_entity.pdbx_description
1 polymer ?
#
loop_
_entity_poly.entity_id
_entity_poly.type
_entity_poly.pdbx_seq_one_letter_code
_entity_poly.pdbx_strand_id
1 'polypeptide(L)'
;DKLFNEIQSLEAKKYSKAGHLFNFHSWAPFYYNVDRIMDMSYEEYYQLISLGAVALSQNRLSTATSFVGYSYHNGQHAGHINFNYSGLFPVFEFSLDINDRKKTITTLLDSNSESLDFEIDTLNKPAIDLQLKSYIPLNFSSGGWDRGFIPEIGYQFSNDIYKYPGTKDRFRQSINYGARFYSVLPKSKSLIYPKWGAGIITEGSKSINLKSNNGDIFFAKFYSYMPGLAPRQGLKFTAQYQYQDNGLPYGYLDNLCSAPRGYNNRFETNNYFKATIDYAIPIHLNETMIKPFFYLMRMKLIPFADFALNSNRFVKNEKMFSFGSDLLFDFHLFRFGFEISCGVRYARTADGKNYWNAVFNTPLY
;
A
#
# COMPACT_ATOMS: atom_id res chain seq x y z
N ASP A 1 50.18 -26.55 -19.36
CA ASP A 1 49.76 -25.55 -20.35
C ASP A 1 48.84 -26.07 -21.50
N LYS A 2 48.38 -27.34 -21.44
CA LYS A 2 47.37 -27.84 -22.38
C LYS A 2 45.93 -27.55 -22.00
N LEU A 3 45.68 -27.03 -20.79
CA LEU A 3 44.34 -26.73 -20.27
C LEU A 3 43.77 -25.38 -20.76
N PHE A 4 44.57 -24.53 -21.38
CA PHE A 4 44.12 -23.22 -21.87
C PHE A 4 43.72 -23.18 -23.36
N ASN A 5 43.90 -24.26 -24.11
CA ASN A 5 43.63 -24.28 -25.55
C ASN A 5 42.30 -24.92 -25.97
N GLU A 6 41.50 -25.39 -25.04
CA GLU A 6 40.08 -25.72 -25.30
C GLU A 6 39.18 -24.57 -24.84
N ILE A 7 39.31 -23.43 -25.49
CA ILE A 7 38.17 -22.50 -25.55
C ILE A 7 37.16 -23.22 -26.45
N GLN A 8 36.29 -24.02 -25.85
CA GLN A 8 35.09 -24.45 -26.51
C GLN A 8 34.40 -23.19 -27.01
N SER A 9 34.32 -23.02 -28.32
CA SER A 9 33.52 -21.99 -28.96
C SER A 9 32.06 -22.28 -28.58
N LEU A 10 31.62 -21.68 -27.49
CA LEU A 10 30.22 -21.74 -27.10
C LEU A 10 29.42 -21.04 -28.19
N GLU A 11 28.74 -21.81 -29.02
CA GLU A 11 27.77 -21.24 -29.96
C GLU A 11 26.73 -20.47 -29.20
N ALA A 12 26.77 -19.15 -29.28
CA ALA A 12 25.79 -18.30 -28.67
C ALA A 12 24.45 -18.48 -29.40
N LYS A 13 23.55 -19.24 -28.81
CA LYS A 13 22.19 -19.37 -29.32
C LYS A 13 21.41 -18.10 -29.02
N LYS A 14 20.69 -17.56 -30.00
CA LYS A 14 19.84 -16.39 -29.84
C LYS A 14 18.75 -16.68 -28.81
N TYR A 15 18.75 -15.94 -27.68
CA TYR A 15 17.76 -16.09 -26.65
C TYR A 15 16.41 -15.48 -27.08
N SER A 16 15.36 -16.31 -27.14
CA SER A 16 13.99 -15.83 -27.43
C SER A 16 13.37 -15.27 -26.16
N LYS A 17 13.30 -13.94 -26.04
CA LYS A 17 12.68 -13.26 -24.88
C LYS A 17 11.21 -13.69 -24.70
N ALA A 18 10.43 -13.74 -25.78
CA ALA A 18 9.02 -14.09 -25.74
C ALA A 18 8.78 -15.57 -25.36
N GLY A 19 9.62 -16.49 -25.85
CA GLY A 19 9.47 -17.92 -25.55
C GLY A 19 9.87 -18.30 -24.11
N HIS A 20 10.55 -17.40 -23.39
CA HIS A 20 11.04 -17.65 -22.03
C HIS A 20 10.51 -16.62 -21.02
N LEU A 21 9.32 -16.09 -21.24
CA LEU A 21 8.68 -15.14 -20.31
C LEU A 21 8.32 -15.79 -18.97
N PHE A 22 7.91 -17.05 -19.00
CA PHE A 22 7.47 -17.77 -17.82
C PHE A 22 8.46 -18.90 -17.48
N ASN A 23 8.82 -19.00 -16.22
CA ASN A 23 9.60 -20.08 -15.64
C ASN A 23 9.14 -20.26 -14.19
N PHE A 24 8.15 -21.13 -13.99
CA PHE A 24 7.64 -21.44 -12.65
C PHE A 24 8.67 -22.22 -11.86
N HIS A 25 9.11 -21.66 -10.74
CA HIS A 25 10.20 -22.22 -9.93
C HIS A 25 9.85 -22.39 -8.45
N SER A 26 8.75 -21.75 -8.00
CA SER A 26 8.36 -21.78 -6.60
C SER A 26 6.85 -21.84 -6.48
N TRP A 27 6.37 -22.49 -5.43
CA TRP A 27 4.96 -22.53 -5.07
C TRP A 27 4.77 -22.63 -3.55
N ALA A 28 3.61 -22.24 -3.06
CA ALA A 28 3.24 -22.41 -1.66
C ALA A 28 1.79 -22.95 -1.57
N PRO A 29 1.48 -23.82 -0.58
CA PRO A 29 0.15 -24.40 -0.38
C PRO A 29 -0.80 -23.47 0.41
N PHE A 30 -0.60 -22.18 0.31
CA PHE A 30 -1.45 -21.13 0.84
C PHE A 30 -1.32 -19.89 -0.07
N TYR A 31 -2.38 -19.11 -0.11
CA TYR A 31 -2.36 -17.85 -0.85
C TYR A 31 -1.93 -16.72 0.06
N TYR A 32 -1.07 -15.85 -0.44
CA TYR A 32 -0.72 -14.58 0.19
C TYR A 32 -0.56 -13.51 -0.90
N ASN A 33 -1.04 -12.32 -0.61
CA ASN A 33 -0.88 -11.18 -1.52
C ASN A 33 0.39 -10.42 -1.15
N VAL A 34 1.40 -10.48 -2.03
CA VAL A 34 2.70 -9.83 -1.79
C VAL A 34 2.58 -8.32 -1.73
N ASP A 35 1.71 -7.74 -2.55
CA ASP A 35 1.53 -6.28 -2.62
C ASP A 35 0.86 -5.75 -1.34
N ARG A 36 -0.07 -6.50 -0.78
CA ARG A 36 -0.69 -6.17 0.52
C ARG A 36 0.24 -6.30 1.71
N ILE A 37 1.27 -7.17 1.64
CA ILE A 37 2.26 -7.28 2.72
C ILE A 37 3.02 -5.96 2.91
N MET A 38 3.20 -5.19 1.85
CA MET A 38 3.94 -3.93 1.89
C MET A 38 3.15 -2.77 2.51
N ASP A 39 1.82 -2.82 2.48
CA ASP A 39 0.93 -1.74 2.92
C ASP A 39 0.08 -2.10 4.16
N MET A 40 0.47 -3.14 4.90
CA MET A 40 -0.31 -3.65 6.01
C MET A 40 -0.59 -2.66 7.11
N SER A 41 -1.87 -2.47 7.40
CA SER A 41 -2.37 -1.97 8.69
C SER A 41 -2.73 -3.14 9.62
N TYR A 42 -2.73 -2.88 10.95
CA TYR A 42 -3.08 -3.90 11.95
C TYR A 42 -4.47 -4.54 11.71
N GLU A 43 -5.40 -3.81 11.13
CA GLU A 43 -6.77 -4.30 10.89
C GLU A 43 -6.85 -5.29 9.72
N GLU A 44 -5.83 -5.35 8.87
CA GLU A 44 -5.82 -6.17 7.65
C GLU A 44 -4.97 -7.43 7.73
N TYR A 45 -4.18 -7.63 8.81
CA TYR A 45 -3.25 -8.75 8.88
C TYR A 45 -3.93 -10.12 8.86
N TYR A 46 -5.18 -10.23 9.30
CA TYR A 46 -5.97 -11.47 9.24
C TYR A 46 -6.30 -11.92 7.81
N GLN A 47 -6.19 -11.02 6.83
CA GLN A 47 -6.51 -11.29 5.43
C GLN A 47 -5.29 -11.62 4.58
N LEU A 48 -4.09 -11.62 5.18
CA LEU A 48 -2.85 -11.83 4.44
C LEU A 48 -2.66 -13.23 3.91
N ILE A 49 -3.08 -14.20 4.69
CA ILE A 49 -2.92 -15.62 4.38
C ILE A 49 -4.31 -16.22 4.29
N SER A 50 -4.62 -16.75 3.13
CA SER A 50 -5.86 -17.48 2.87
C SER A 50 -5.57 -18.92 2.52
N LEU A 51 -6.53 -19.80 2.75
CA LEU A 51 -6.48 -21.16 2.21
C LEU A 51 -6.38 -21.05 0.68
N GLY A 52 -5.45 -21.80 0.09
CA GLY A 52 -5.25 -21.70 -1.36
C GLY A 52 -3.91 -22.22 -1.79
N ALA A 53 -3.45 -21.70 -2.91
CA ALA A 53 -2.12 -22.00 -3.44
C ALA A 53 -1.62 -20.82 -4.26
N VAL A 54 -0.30 -20.70 -4.36
CA VAL A 54 0.35 -19.70 -5.19
C VAL A 54 1.52 -20.31 -5.93
N ALA A 55 1.71 -19.89 -7.17
CA ALA A 55 2.86 -20.22 -7.98
C ALA A 55 3.56 -18.93 -8.43
N LEU A 56 4.89 -18.95 -8.36
CA LEU A 56 5.77 -17.86 -8.71
C LEU A 56 6.59 -18.22 -9.92
N SER A 57 6.66 -17.32 -10.87
CA SER A 57 7.48 -17.46 -12.07
C SER A 57 8.38 -16.25 -12.24
N GLN A 58 9.65 -16.49 -12.50
CA GLN A 58 10.61 -15.45 -12.84
C GLN A 58 11.44 -15.94 -14.03
N ASN A 59 11.52 -15.13 -15.07
CA ASN A 59 12.34 -15.48 -16.21
C ASN A 59 13.85 -15.41 -15.87
N ARG A 60 14.69 -16.05 -16.68
CA ARG A 60 16.16 -16.11 -16.44
C ARG A 60 16.83 -14.74 -16.44
N LEU A 61 16.26 -13.76 -17.09
CA LEU A 61 16.79 -12.39 -17.16
C LEU A 61 16.24 -11.49 -16.03
N SER A 62 15.37 -12.00 -15.15
CA SER A 62 14.68 -11.24 -14.10
C SER A 62 13.92 -10.03 -14.62
N THR A 63 13.53 -10.05 -15.90
CA THR A 63 12.76 -8.97 -16.55
C THR A 63 11.27 -9.24 -16.62
N ALA A 64 10.85 -10.48 -16.33
CA ALA A 64 9.45 -10.86 -16.25
C ALA A 64 9.23 -11.68 -14.98
N THR A 65 8.33 -11.21 -14.14
CA THR A 65 7.88 -11.90 -12.94
C THR A 65 6.38 -12.12 -13.00
N SER A 66 5.91 -13.28 -12.60
CA SER A 66 4.50 -13.60 -12.56
C SER A 66 4.14 -14.29 -11.26
N PHE A 67 2.98 -13.97 -10.79
CA PHE A 67 2.37 -14.54 -9.64
C PHE A 67 0.97 -15.03 -10.03
N VAL A 68 0.71 -16.31 -9.85
CA VAL A 68 -0.61 -16.90 -10.10
C VAL A 68 -1.08 -17.55 -8.81
N GLY A 69 -2.23 -17.13 -8.32
CA GLY A 69 -2.77 -17.55 -7.05
C GLY A 69 -4.22 -18.01 -7.13
N TYR A 70 -4.56 -18.89 -6.22
CA TYR A 70 -5.92 -19.28 -5.90
C TYR A 70 -6.12 -19.08 -4.41
N SER A 71 -7.26 -18.49 -4.02
CA SER A 71 -7.62 -18.33 -2.63
C SER A 71 -9.06 -18.79 -2.34
N TYR A 72 -9.27 -19.25 -1.12
CA TYR A 72 -10.58 -19.54 -0.59
C TYR A 72 -10.76 -18.78 0.71
N HIS A 73 -11.71 -17.87 0.73
CA HIS A 73 -12.01 -17.03 1.89
C HIS A 73 -13.51 -16.77 2.00
N ASN A 74 -14.06 -16.88 3.20
CA ASN A 74 -15.50 -16.63 3.48
C ASN A 74 -16.48 -17.37 2.55
N GLY A 75 -16.17 -18.62 2.20
CA GLY A 75 -17.03 -19.41 1.33
C GLY A 75 -16.89 -19.11 -0.17
N GLN A 76 -15.96 -18.24 -0.55
CA GLN A 76 -15.75 -17.84 -1.94
C GLN A 76 -14.41 -18.33 -2.47
N HIS A 77 -14.41 -18.73 -3.74
CA HIS A 77 -13.22 -19.12 -4.49
C HIS A 77 -12.76 -17.94 -5.31
N ALA A 78 -11.52 -17.54 -5.21
CA ALA A 78 -10.94 -16.43 -5.97
C ALA A 78 -9.68 -16.85 -6.71
N GLY A 79 -9.46 -16.25 -7.87
CA GLY A 79 -8.28 -16.44 -8.69
C GLY A 79 -7.53 -15.12 -8.86
N HIS A 80 -6.19 -15.18 -8.83
CA HIS A 80 -5.32 -14.02 -8.85
C HIS A 80 -4.20 -14.22 -9.88
N ILE A 81 -3.97 -13.21 -10.71
CA ILE A 81 -2.86 -13.18 -11.65
C ILE A 81 -2.20 -11.82 -11.55
N ASN A 82 -0.90 -11.80 -11.32
CA ASN A 82 -0.08 -10.60 -11.39
C ASN A 82 1.09 -10.87 -12.32
N PHE A 83 1.39 -9.94 -13.21
CA PHE A 83 2.49 -10.03 -14.15
C PHE A 83 3.19 -8.69 -14.26
N ASN A 84 4.49 -8.67 -14.01
CA ASN A 84 5.34 -7.50 -14.12
C ASN A 84 6.39 -7.73 -15.21
N TYR A 85 6.54 -6.78 -16.11
CA TYR A 85 7.51 -6.84 -17.19
C TYR A 85 8.37 -5.57 -17.24
N SER A 86 9.64 -5.72 -16.87
CA SER A 86 10.67 -4.68 -16.88
C SER A 86 11.69 -4.83 -18.02
N GLY A 87 11.42 -5.69 -18.99
CA GLY A 87 12.32 -5.93 -20.13
C GLY A 87 12.25 -4.85 -21.21
N LEU A 88 11.36 -3.90 -21.08
CA LEU A 88 11.21 -2.69 -21.88
C LEU A 88 11.30 -1.47 -20.97
N PHE A 89 11.42 -0.31 -21.56
CA PHE A 89 11.28 0.97 -20.91
C PHE A 89 10.09 1.67 -21.57
N PRO A 90 8.96 1.84 -20.89
CA PRO A 90 8.63 1.72 -19.45
C PRO A 90 8.42 0.29 -18.94
N VAL A 91 8.23 0.15 -17.62
CA VAL A 91 7.80 -1.07 -16.95
C VAL A 91 6.29 -1.22 -17.10
N PHE A 92 5.82 -2.46 -17.30
CA PHE A 92 4.40 -2.79 -17.41
C PHE A 92 3.99 -3.76 -16.32
N GLU A 93 2.87 -3.47 -15.68
CA GLU A 93 2.22 -4.34 -14.71
C GLU A 93 0.80 -4.68 -15.18
N PHE A 94 0.44 -5.92 -15.01
CA PHE A 94 -0.89 -6.42 -15.26
C PHE A 94 -1.35 -7.17 -14.02
N SER A 95 -2.54 -6.86 -13.51
CA SER A 95 -3.20 -7.64 -12.47
C SER A 95 -4.62 -7.97 -12.85
N LEU A 96 -5.04 -9.17 -12.50
CA LEU A 96 -6.39 -9.67 -12.69
C LEU A 96 -6.81 -10.46 -11.45
N ASP A 97 -7.82 -9.95 -10.77
CA ASP A 97 -8.49 -10.65 -9.68
C ASP A 97 -9.88 -11.09 -10.13
N ILE A 98 -10.19 -12.36 -9.95
CA ILE A 98 -11.47 -12.95 -10.29
C ILE A 98 -12.11 -13.45 -9.00
N ASN A 99 -13.31 -12.95 -8.71
CA ASN A 99 -14.12 -13.29 -7.54
C ASN A 99 -13.48 -12.92 -6.18
N ASP A 100 -12.44 -12.09 -6.18
CA ASP A 100 -11.88 -11.47 -4.97
C ASP A 100 -12.67 -10.21 -4.62
N ARG A 101 -13.75 -10.38 -3.86
CA ARG A 101 -14.64 -9.27 -3.49
C ARG A 101 -14.04 -8.43 -2.38
N LYS A 102 -13.76 -7.18 -2.69
CA LYS A 102 -13.17 -6.18 -1.77
C LYS A 102 -14.23 -5.29 -1.12
N LYS A 103 -15.42 -5.21 -1.72
CA LYS A 103 -16.50 -4.33 -1.24
C LYS A 103 -17.39 -5.04 -0.25
N THR A 104 -17.53 -4.45 0.92
CA THR A 104 -18.48 -4.86 1.96
C THR A 104 -19.69 -3.95 1.95
N ILE A 105 -20.89 -4.50 2.09
CA ILE A 105 -22.11 -3.70 2.27
C ILE A 105 -22.01 -3.01 3.63
N THR A 106 -21.94 -1.70 3.63
CA THR A 106 -22.13 -0.91 4.85
C THR A 106 -23.48 -0.21 4.71
N THR A 107 -24.40 -0.50 5.61
CA THR A 107 -25.65 0.26 5.71
C THR A 107 -25.29 1.64 6.22
N LEU A 108 -25.41 2.68 5.38
CA LEU A 108 -25.29 4.06 5.82
C LEU A 108 -26.62 4.48 6.44
N LEU A 109 -26.59 4.82 7.69
CA LEU A 109 -27.74 5.46 8.35
C LEU A 109 -27.73 6.94 7.97
N ASP A 110 -28.73 7.40 7.25
CA ASP A 110 -28.98 8.83 7.09
C ASP A 110 -29.41 9.43 8.43
N SER A 111 -29.07 10.70 8.65
CA SER A 111 -29.47 11.48 9.83
C SER A 111 -30.99 11.55 10.06
N ASN A 112 -31.80 11.16 9.08
CA ASN A 112 -33.25 11.10 9.10
C ASN A 112 -33.82 9.68 9.27
N SER A 113 -33.06 8.71 9.77
CA SER A 113 -33.52 7.34 10.08
C SER A 113 -33.96 6.48 8.90
N GLU A 114 -33.71 6.87 7.66
CA GLU A 114 -33.88 5.99 6.52
C GLU A 114 -32.60 5.21 6.27
N SER A 115 -32.66 3.90 6.43
CA SER A 115 -31.59 2.99 6.04
C SER A 115 -31.48 2.98 4.52
N LEU A 116 -30.32 3.40 4.01
CA LEU A 116 -30.03 3.27 2.57
C LEU A 116 -29.46 1.88 2.34
N ASP A 117 -30.23 1.04 1.71
CA ASP A 117 -29.79 -0.28 1.29
C ASP A 117 -29.00 -0.15 -0.01
N PHE A 118 -27.72 -0.52 0.04
CA PHE A 118 -26.94 -0.71 -1.16
C PHE A 118 -27.05 -2.17 -1.61
N GLU A 119 -27.59 -2.37 -2.80
CA GLU A 119 -27.61 -3.68 -3.41
C GLU A 119 -26.26 -3.92 -4.09
N ILE A 120 -25.45 -4.82 -3.53
CA ILE A 120 -24.33 -5.37 -4.27
C ILE A 120 -24.91 -6.46 -5.17
N ASP A 121 -24.86 -6.30 -6.49
CA ASP A 121 -25.28 -7.28 -7.50
C ASP A 121 -24.33 -8.48 -7.50
N THR A 122 -24.26 -9.16 -6.37
CA THR A 122 -23.14 -10.03 -6.01
C THR A 122 -23.44 -11.50 -6.16
N LEU A 123 -24.71 -11.85 -6.23
CA LEU A 123 -25.05 -13.26 -6.00
C LEU A 123 -24.87 -14.16 -7.23
N ASN A 124 -24.84 -13.61 -8.44
CA ASN A 124 -24.88 -14.42 -9.67
C ASN A 124 -23.74 -14.18 -10.67
N LYS A 125 -22.77 -13.28 -10.38
CA LYS A 125 -21.66 -12.99 -11.30
C LYS A 125 -20.34 -12.91 -10.54
N PRO A 126 -19.25 -13.46 -11.08
CA PRO A 126 -17.94 -13.29 -10.48
C PRO A 126 -17.54 -11.81 -10.46
N ALA A 127 -16.94 -11.37 -9.37
CA ALA A 127 -16.27 -10.09 -9.33
C ALA A 127 -15.02 -10.17 -10.21
N ILE A 128 -14.79 -9.16 -11.04
CA ILE A 128 -13.60 -9.05 -11.89
C ILE A 128 -13.00 -7.68 -11.63
N ASP A 129 -11.74 -7.66 -11.23
CA ASP A 129 -10.92 -6.46 -11.15
C ASP A 129 -9.68 -6.68 -12.03
N LEU A 130 -9.57 -5.86 -13.08
CA LEU A 130 -8.46 -5.89 -14.03
C LEU A 130 -7.74 -4.55 -13.98
N GLN A 131 -6.43 -4.58 -13.79
CA GLN A 131 -5.60 -3.39 -13.77
C GLN A 131 -4.43 -3.55 -14.73
N LEU A 132 -4.21 -2.54 -15.54
CA LEU A 132 -3.05 -2.36 -16.40
C LEU A 132 -2.32 -1.10 -15.94
N LYS A 133 -1.05 -1.20 -15.64
CA LYS A 133 -0.23 -0.08 -15.17
C LYS A 133 1.07 -0.02 -15.96
N SER A 134 1.51 1.18 -16.24
CA SER A 134 2.83 1.44 -16.83
C SER A 134 3.50 2.57 -16.08
N TYR A 135 4.77 2.42 -15.75
CA TYR A 135 5.54 3.44 -15.06
C TYR A 135 6.99 3.50 -15.54
N ILE A 136 7.62 4.65 -15.31
CA ILE A 136 8.99 4.93 -15.72
C ILE A 136 9.83 5.27 -14.49
N PRO A 137 10.69 4.35 -13.99
CA PRO A 137 11.56 4.62 -12.85
C PRO A 137 12.80 5.41 -13.28
N LEU A 138 12.72 6.74 -13.20
CA LEU A 138 13.85 7.62 -13.48
C LEU A 138 14.70 7.79 -12.23
N ASN A 139 15.96 7.42 -12.31
CA ASN A 139 16.93 7.51 -11.20
C ASN A 139 17.91 8.67 -11.44
N PHE A 140 17.96 9.60 -10.48
CA PHE A 140 18.85 10.76 -10.46
C PHE A 140 19.80 10.76 -9.27
N SER A 141 20.01 9.59 -8.65
CA SER A 141 20.83 9.44 -7.45
C SER A 141 22.25 9.91 -7.69
N SER A 142 22.76 10.75 -6.81
CA SER A 142 24.12 11.29 -6.88
C SER A 142 24.58 11.85 -5.53
N GLY A 143 25.89 11.86 -5.27
CA GLY A 143 26.46 12.47 -4.07
C GLY A 143 25.95 11.89 -2.76
N GLY A 144 25.61 10.59 -2.72
CA GLY A 144 25.08 9.91 -1.55
C GLY A 144 23.58 10.14 -1.32
N TRP A 145 22.90 10.87 -2.17
CA TRP A 145 21.45 11.06 -2.16
C TRP A 145 20.78 10.07 -3.10
N ASP A 146 19.74 9.43 -2.60
CA ASP A 146 18.82 8.64 -3.40
C ASP A 146 17.69 9.54 -3.90
N ARG A 147 17.60 9.70 -5.24
CA ARG A 147 16.67 10.59 -5.92
C ARG A 147 16.00 9.89 -7.06
N GLY A 148 14.69 9.98 -7.12
CA GLY A 148 13.95 9.39 -8.22
C GLY A 148 12.68 10.16 -8.55
N PHE A 149 12.25 9.95 -9.79
CA PHE A 149 10.94 10.39 -10.27
C PHE A 149 10.29 9.23 -11.00
N ILE A 150 9.10 8.85 -10.58
CA ILE A 150 8.37 7.69 -11.09
C ILE A 150 6.98 8.14 -11.51
N PRO A 151 6.80 8.62 -12.75
CA PRO A 151 5.47 8.84 -13.30
C PRO A 151 4.82 7.51 -13.65
N GLU A 152 3.51 7.43 -13.44
CA GLU A 152 2.72 6.24 -13.72
C GLU A 152 1.37 6.59 -14.34
N ILE A 153 0.90 5.69 -15.19
CA ILE A 153 -0.44 5.72 -15.77
C ILE A 153 -0.98 4.29 -15.83
N GLY A 154 -2.27 4.15 -15.61
CA GLY A 154 -2.93 2.86 -15.66
C GLY A 154 -4.36 2.94 -16.13
N TYR A 155 -4.91 1.78 -16.43
CA TYR A 155 -6.30 1.57 -16.71
C TYR A 155 -6.83 0.51 -15.76
N GLN A 156 -8.01 0.75 -15.18
CA GLN A 156 -8.67 -0.21 -14.31
C GLN A 156 -10.10 -0.46 -14.80
N PHE A 157 -10.48 -1.72 -14.81
CA PHE A 157 -11.84 -2.18 -14.96
C PHE A 157 -12.25 -2.97 -13.73
N SER A 158 -13.38 -2.63 -13.12
CA SER A 158 -13.91 -3.36 -11.97
C SER A 158 -15.43 -3.43 -12.06
N ASN A 159 -15.99 -4.62 -11.83
CA ASN A 159 -17.42 -4.80 -11.62
C ASN A 159 -17.77 -4.99 -10.13
N ASP A 160 -16.77 -4.98 -9.25
CA ASP A 160 -16.94 -4.98 -7.79
C ASP A 160 -17.14 -3.54 -7.30
N ILE A 161 -18.31 -2.98 -7.60
CA ILE A 161 -18.68 -1.61 -7.27
C ILE A 161 -19.97 -1.58 -6.46
N TYR A 162 -20.12 -0.55 -5.63
CA TYR A 162 -21.40 -0.28 -5.00
C TYR A 162 -22.41 0.20 -6.06
N LYS A 163 -23.58 -0.39 -6.06
CA LYS A 163 -24.69 0.03 -6.90
C LYS A 163 -25.75 0.72 -6.07
N TYR A 164 -26.20 1.83 -6.60
CA TYR A 164 -27.39 2.47 -6.09
C TYR A 164 -28.64 1.84 -6.75
N PRO A 165 -29.73 1.58 -5.99
CA PRO A 165 -30.97 1.10 -6.57
C PRO A 165 -31.44 1.98 -7.74
N GLY A 166 -31.68 1.37 -8.89
CA GLY A 166 -32.09 2.08 -10.10
C GLY A 166 -30.97 2.52 -11.05
N THR A 167 -29.69 2.34 -10.71
CA THR A 167 -28.59 2.61 -11.64
C THR A 167 -28.41 1.45 -12.62
N LYS A 168 -28.16 1.80 -13.90
CA LYS A 168 -27.89 0.81 -14.96
C LYS A 168 -26.43 0.38 -15.03
N ASP A 169 -25.55 1.06 -14.31
CA ASP A 169 -24.12 0.85 -14.40
C ASP A 169 -23.71 -0.39 -13.61
N ARG A 170 -23.04 -1.30 -14.30
CA ARG A 170 -22.65 -2.60 -13.78
C ARG A 170 -21.14 -2.74 -13.57
N PHE A 171 -20.37 -1.75 -13.95
CA PHE A 171 -18.91 -1.75 -13.88
C PHE A 171 -18.36 -0.33 -13.86
N ARG A 172 -17.16 -0.18 -13.35
CA ARG A 172 -16.36 1.03 -13.41
C ARG A 172 -15.17 0.81 -14.32
N GLN A 173 -14.94 1.79 -15.19
CA GLN A 173 -13.70 1.93 -15.95
C GLN A 173 -13.05 3.24 -15.53
N SER A 174 -11.77 3.20 -15.24
CA SER A 174 -11.03 4.39 -14.85
C SER A 174 -9.63 4.43 -15.43
N ILE A 175 -9.14 5.65 -15.62
CA ILE A 175 -7.74 5.92 -15.85
C ILE A 175 -7.14 6.32 -14.51
N ASN A 176 -6.13 5.58 -14.08
CA ASN A 176 -5.34 5.85 -12.89
C ASN A 176 -4.07 6.56 -13.33
N TYR A 177 -3.67 7.57 -12.60
CA TYR A 177 -2.45 8.31 -12.89
C TYR A 177 -1.76 8.70 -11.59
N GLY A 178 -0.46 8.79 -11.62
CA GLY A 178 0.30 9.13 -10.44
C GLY A 178 1.72 9.55 -10.77
N ALA A 179 2.37 10.06 -9.74
CA ALA A 179 3.79 10.35 -9.79
C ALA A 179 4.37 10.28 -8.38
N ARG A 180 5.56 9.73 -8.27
CA ARG A 180 6.36 9.74 -7.05
C ARG A 180 7.67 10.46 -7.32
N PHE A 181 7.95 11.51 -6.58
CA PHE A 181 9.24 12.18 -6.56
C PHE A 181 9.84 12.06 -5.15
N TYR A 182 11.11 11.76 -5.06
CA TYR A 182 11.81 11.70 -3.79
C TYR A 182 13.27 12.11 -3.92
N SER A 183 13.77 12.69 -2.84
CA SER A 183 15.18 12.98 -2.63
C SER A 183 15.49 12.74 -1.16
N VAL A 184 16.17 11.65 -0.85
CA VAL A 184 16.36 11.15 0.52
C VAL A 184 17.81 10.76 0.73
N LEU A 185 18.36 11.12 1.86
CA LEU A 185 19.66 10.61 2.29
C LEU A 185 19.46 9.21 2.91
N PRO A 186 20.09 8.16 2.40
CA PRO A 186 19.93 6.82 2.94
C PRO A 186 20.18 6.77 4.46
N LYS A 187 19.33 6.07 5.17
CA LYS A 187 19.46 5.93 6.63
C LYS A 187 20.49 4.85 6.99
N SER A 188 21.28 5.08 8.03
CA SER A 188 22.05 4.01 8.66
C SER A 188 21.15 3.11 9.52
N LYS A 189 21.60 1.88 9.81
CA LYS A 189 20.85 0.94 10.67
C LYS A 189 20.51 1.49 12.06
N SER A 190 21.29 2.42 12.57
CA SER A 190 21.07 3.05 13.89
C SER A 190 19.98 4.13 13.88
N LEU A 191 19.55 4.58 12.72
CA LEU A 191 18.54 5.62 12.57
C LEU A 191 17.16 5.00 12.33
N ILE A 192 16.13 5.60 12.89
CA ILE A 192 14.73 5.25 12.61
C ILE A 192 14.30 5.91 11.30
N TYR A 193 14.58 7.20 11.16
CA TYR A 193 14.30 7.98 9.95
C TYR A 193 15.61 8.43 9.28
N PRO A 194 15.57 8.68 7.95
CA PRO A 194 16.65 9.39 7.27
C PRO A 194 16.99 10.72 7.96
N LYS A 195 18.25 11.15 7.93
CA LYS A 195 18.62 12.45 8.49
C LYS A 195 17.99 13.62 7.73
N TRP A 196 17.99 13.51 6.42
CA TRP A 196 17.41 14.51 5.53
C TRP A 196 16.70 13.83 4.38
N GLY A 197 15.61 14.40 3.97
CA GLY A 197 14.91 13.95 2.78
C GLY A 197 13.53 14.56 2.67
N ALA A 198 13.02 14.54 1.45
CA ALA A 198 11.64 14.90 1.18
C ALA A 198 11.14 14.13 -0.04
N GLY A 199 9.83 13.96 -0.12
CA GLY A 199 9.19 13.40 -1.29
C GLY A 199 7.72 13.78 -1.37
N ILE A 200 7.20 13.60 -2.55
CA ILE A 200 5.78 13.79 -2.85
C ILE A 200 5.30 12.57 -3.63
N ILE A 201 4.14 12.08 -3.26
CA ILE A 201 3.42 11.02 -3.96
C ILE A 201 2.08 11.60 -4.36
N THR A 202 1.71 11.46 -5.61
CA THR A 202 0.39 11.85 -6.12
C THR A 202 -0.24 10.67 -6.80
N GLU A 203 -1.51 10.46 -6.55
CA GLU A 203 -2.30 9.39 -7.15
C GLU A 203 -3.68 9.95 -7.50
N GLY A 204 -4.22 9.51 -8.62
CA GLY A 204 -5.55 9.90 -9.02
C GLY A 204 -6.21 8.82 -9.85
N SER A 205 -7.52 8.78 -9.77
CA SER A 205 -8.34 7.87 -10.55
C SER A 205 -9.52 8.64 -11.12
N LYS A 206 -9.63 8.65 -12.44
CA LYS A 206 -10.71 9.32 -13.15
C LYS A 206 -11.59 8.30 -13.85
N SER A 207 -12.87 8.27 -13.54
CA SER A 207 -13.83 7.43 -14.24
C SER A 207 -14.01 7.93 -15.68
N ILE A 208 -13.89 7.02 -16.64
CA ILE A 208 -14.15 7.28 -18.08
C ILE A 208 -15.52 6.81 -18.51
N ASN A 209 -16.20 6.04 -17.68
CA ASN A 209 -17.57 5.61 -17.92
C ASN A 209 -18.52 6.72 -17.45
N LEU A 210 -18.97 7.57 -18.38
CA LEU A 210 -19.83 8.72 -18.12
C LEU A 210 -21.23 8.34 -17.55
N LYS A 211 -21.59 7.07 -17.61
CA LYS A 211 -22.86 6.56 -17.06
C LYS A 211 -22.71 6.05 -15.63
N SER A 212 -21.50 5.76 -15.19
CA SER A 212 -21.24 5.40 -13.81
C SER A 212 -20.94 6.67 -13.02
N ASN A 213 -21.77 6.96 -12.06
CA ASN A 213 -21.57 8.08 -11.15
C ASN A 213 -20.55 7.75 -10.04
N ASN A 214 -19.63 6.83 -10.32
CA ASN A 214 -18.48 6.56 -9.45
C ASN A 214 -17.46 7.66 -9.65
N GLY A 215 -17.38 8.56 -8.69
CA GLY A 215 -16.62 9.80 -8.75
C GLY A 215 -15.12 9.66 -9.00
N ASP A 216 -14.49 10.79 -9.21
CA ASP A 216 -13.06 10.91 -9.36
C ASP A 216 -12.40 11.04 -8.00
N ILE A 217 -11.19 10.54 -7.84
CA ILE A 217 -10.38 10.71 -6.63
C ILE A 217 -9.00 11.26 -7.01
N PHE A 218 -8.50 12.18 -6.22
CA PHE A 218 -7.14 12.67 -6.28
C PHE A 218 -6.54 12.66 -4.88
N PHE A 219 -5.33 12.17 -4.76
CA PHE A 219 -4.56 12.10 -3.53
C PHE A 219 -3.18 12.68 -3.74
N ALA A 220 -2.70 13.42 -2.74
CA ALA A 220 -1.33 13.89 -2.68
C ALA A 220 -0.78 13.71 -1.26
N LYS A 221 0.44 13.18 -1.15
CA LYS A 221 1.16 12.98 0.10
C LYS A 221 2.54 13.57 -0.02
N PHE A 222 2.81 14.57 0.79
CA PHE A 222 4.14 15.11 1.01
C PHE A 222 4.72 14.52 2.29
N TYR A 223 6.00 14.20 2.29
CA TYR A 223 6.72 13.82 3.49
C TYR A 223 8.12 14.44 3.51
N SER A 224 8.60 14.75 4.70
CA SER A 224 9.97 15.23 4.88
C SER A 224 10.59 14.67 6.15
N TYR A 225 11.90 14.51 6.11
CA TYR A 225 12.71 14.04 7.22
C TYR A 225 13.73 15.10 7.60
N MET A 226 13.92 15.28 8.90
CA MET A 226 14.90 16.20 9.49
C MET A 226 15.57 15.54 10.69
N PRO A 227 16.82 15.92 11.04
CA PRO A 227 17.44 15.46 12.25
C PRO A 227 16.68 15.94 13.48
N GLY A 228 16.67 15.12 14.53
CA GLY A 228 16.12 15.49 15.83
C GLY A 228 17.09 16.35 16.65
N LEU A 229 16.68 16.66 17.89
CA LEU A 229 17.44 17.51 18.82
C LEU A 229 18.70 16.83 19.35
N ALA A 230 18.73 15.50 19.38
CA ALA A 230 19.88 14.73 19.81
C ALA A 230 20.36 13.75 18.73
N PRO A 231 21.60 13.26 18.82
CA PRO A 231 22.14 12.28 17.88
C PRO A 231 21.23 11.05 17.75
N ARG A 232 21.04 10.57 16.52
CA ARG A 232 20.19 9.42 16.16
C ARG A 232 18.68 9.63 16.26
N GLN A 233 18.22 10.74 16.81
CA GLN A 233 16.82 11.13 16.76
C GLN A 233 16.45 11.70 15.39
N GLY A 234 15.18 11.63 15.05
CA GLY A 234 14.68 12.12 13.76
C GLY A 234 13.28 12.65 13.84
N LEU A 235 12.99 13.65 13.03
CA LEU A 235 11.68 14.23 12.84
C LEU A 235 11.15 13.83 11.47
N LYS A 236 9.90 13.42 11.42
CA LYS A 236 9.18 13.20 10.17
C LYS A 236 7.93 14.06 10.16
N PHE A 237 7.79 14.85 9.12
CA PHE A 237 6.57 15.57 8.82
C PHE A 237 5.88 14.91 7.64
N THR A 238 4.55 14.76 7.70
CA THR A 238 3.74 14.22 6.61
C THR A 238 2.51 15.10 6.44
N ALA A 239 2.22 15.52 5.22
CA ALA A 239 0.97 16.18 4.86
C ALA A 239 0.28 15.37 3.76
N GLN A 240 -1.01 15.15 3.92
CA GLN A 240 -1.84 14.40 2.98
C GLN A 240 -3.04 15.25 2.58
N TYR A 241 -3.41 15.19 1.32
CA TYR A 241 -4.60 15.82 0.80
C TYR A 241 -5.34 14.85 -0.09
N GLN A 242 -6.64 14.74 0.06
CA GLN A 242 -7.52 13.96 -0.79
C GLN A 242 -8.70 14.81 -1.23
N TYR A 243 -8.97 14.78 -2.50
CA TYR A 243 -10.20 15.28 -3.10
C TYR A 243 -10.94 14.12 -3.72
N GLN A 244 -12.23 14.03 -3.46
CA GLN A 244 -13.09 13.00 -4.03
C GLN A 244 -14.38 13.64 -4.52
N ASP A 245 -14.62 13.57 -5.82
CA ASP A 245 -15.88 13.98 -6.42
C ASP A 245 -16.80 12.76 -6.49
N ASN A 246 -17.81 12.78 -5.65
CA ASN A 246 -18.83 11.75 -5.63
C ASN A 246 -20.00 12.24 -6.47
N GLY A 247 -20.03 11.85 -7.73
CA GLY A 247 -21.09 12.24 -8.66
C GLY A 247 -22.50 11.85 -8.19
N LEU A 248 -22.61 10.81 -7.36
CA LEU A 248 -23.84 10.44 -6.63
C LEU A 248 -23.66 10.64 -5.13
N PRO A 249 -24.79 10.80 -4.40
CA PRO A 249 -24.80 10.91 -2.95
C PRO A 249 -24.02 9.83 -2.21
N TYR A 250 -23.80 8.66 -2.82
CA TYR A 250 -23.37 7.46 -2.12
C TYR A 250 -22.28 6.64 -2.88
N GLY A 251 -21.71 7.18 -3.93
CA GLY A 251 -20.65 6.52 -4.70
C GLY A 251 -19.26 6.81 -4.13
N TYR A 252 -18.97 6.39 -2.89
CA TYR A 252 -17.65 6.58 -2.31
C TYR A 252 -16.65 5.57 -2.84
N LEU A 253 -15.49 6.07 -3.25
CA LEU A 253 -14.29 5.28 -3.40
C LEU A 253 -13.62 5.13 -2.04
N ASP A 254 -12.84 4.07 -1.87
CA ASP A 254 -12.08 3.88 -0.64
C ASP A 254 -11.09 5.06 -0.44
N ASN A 255 -10.96 5.51 0.80
CA ASN A 255 -10.06 6.61 1.10
C ASN A 255 -8.60 6.18 0.95
N LEU A 256 -7.82 7.01 0.26
CA LEU A 256 -6.37 6.88 0.18
C LEU A 256 -5.65 7.53 1.37
N CYS A 257 -6.35 8.42 2.08
CA CYS A 257 -5.88 9.02 3.32
C CYS A 257 -6.32 8.20 4.53
N SER A 258 -5.46 8.08 5.53
CA SER A 258 -5.82 7.53 6.84
C SER A 258 -6.39 8.61 7.76
N ALA A 259 -7.30 8.25 8.67
CA ALA A 259 -7.73 9.14 9.76
C ALA A 259 -6.56 9.48 10.71
N PRO A 260 -6.66 10.55 11.52
CA PRO A 260 -5.77 10.76 12.64
C PRO A 260 -5.79 9.57 13.61
N ARG A 261 -4.65 9.27 14.20
CA ARG A 261 -4.53 8.15 15.15
C ARG A 261 -5.51 8.33 16.31
N GLY A 262 -6.26 7.28 16.64
CA GLY A 262 -7.36 7.33 17.63
C GLY A 262 -8.74 7.64 17.06
N TYR A 263 -8.86 7.98 15.78
CA TYR A 263 -10.12 8.08 15.08
C TYR A 263 -10.39 6.87 14.21
N ASN A 264 -11.65 6.63 13.86
CA ASN A 264 -12.01 5.55 12.96
C ASN A 264 -11.55 5.86 11.54
N ASN A 265 -10.92 4.90 10.86
CA ASN A 265 -10.50 5.01 9.47
C ASN A 265 -11.67 4.98 8.45
N ARG A 266 -12.85 4.55 8.88
CA ARG A 266 -14.05 4.57 8.05
C ARG A 266 -14.75 5.91 8.20
N PHE A 267 -14.44 6.85 7.31
CA PHE A 267 -15.06 8.16 7.26
C PHE A 267 -15.34 8.58 5.82
N GLU A 268 -16.39 9.34 5.65
CA GLU A 268 -16.76 9.90 4.35
C GLU A 268 -16.12 11.25 4.16
N THR A 269 -15.54 11.47 2.99
CA THR A 269 -14.92 12.76 2.67
C THR A 269 -15.07 13.13 1.20
N ASN A 270 -15.24 14.43 0.95
CA ASN A 270 -15.06 15.03 -0.37
C ASN A 270 -13.73 15.80 -0.43
N ASN A 271 -13.36 16.45 0.67
CA ASN A 271 -12.09 17.13 0.81
C ASN A 271 -11.49 16.79 2.18
N TYR A 272 -10.29 16.26 2.14
CA TYR A 272 -9.60 15.85 3.35
C TYR A 272 -8.16 16.35 3.34
N PHE A 273 -7.74 16.93 4.43
CA PHE A 273 -6.37 17.31 4.67
C PHE A 273 -5.91 16.74 6.00
N LYS A 274 -4.72 16.15 6.05
CA LYS A 274 -4.10 15.68 7.29
C LYS A 274 -2.65 16.10 7.33
N ALA A 275 -2.21 16.60 8.49
CA ALA A 275 -0.82 16.85 8.80
C ALA A 275 -0.42 16.03 10.03
N THR A 276 0.77 15.44 9.96
CA THR A 276 1.32 14.57 11.01
C THR A 276 2.76 14.97 11.31
N ILE A 277 3.10 15.04 12.58
CA ILE A 277 4.48 15.18 13.05
C ILE A 277 4.80 13.97 13.90
N ASP A 278 5.88 13.25 13.56
CA ASP A 278 6.41 12.13 14.32
C ASP A 278 7.84 12.45 14.75
N TYR A 279 8.15 12.27 16.03
CA TYR A 279 9.49 12.46 16.57
C TYR A 279 10.06 11.14 17.05
N ALA A 280 11.03 10.61 16.34
CA ALA A 280 11.57 9.28 16.61
C ALA A 280 12.77 9.33 17.58
N ILE A 281 12.67 8.59 18.67
CA ILE A 281 13.69 8.45 19.72
C ILE A 281 14.10 6.97 19.76
N PRO A 282 15.29 6.60 19.26
CA PRO A 282 15.79 5.24 19.41
C PRO A 282 16.26 5.02 20.86
N ILE A 283 15.80 3.95 21.46
CA ILE A 283 16.25 3.48 22.77
C ILE A 283 17.04 2.20 22.53
N HIS A 284 18.35 2.29 22.72
CA HIS A 284 19.22 1.14 22.58
C HIS A 284 19.05 0.21 23.78
N LEU A 285 18.60 -0.98 23.53
CA LEU A 285 18.63 -2.08 24.49
C LEU A 285 19.90 -2.89 24.26
N ASN A 286 20.35 -3.59 25.31
CA ASN A 286 21.36 -4.61 25.10
C ASN A 286 20.81 -5.63 24.11
N GLU A 287 21.56 -5.88 23.04
CA GLU A 287 21.16 -6.80 21.99
C GLU A 287 20.84 -8.17 22.61
N THR A 288 19.60 -8.57 22.54
CA THR A 288 19.14 -9.85 23.08
C THR A 288 18.84 -10.79 21.93
N MET A 289 19.55 -11.91 21.91
CA MET A 289 19.41 -12.90 20.86
C MET A 289 19.06 -14.27 21.45
N ILE A 290 17.94 -14.82 21.01
CA ILE A 290 17.55 -16.22 21.27
C ILE A 290 17.75 -16.97 19.94
N LYS A 291 18.93 -17.56 19.77
CA LYS A 291 19.28 -18.31 18.55
C LYS A 291 18.40 -19.56 18.40
N PRO A 292 17.91 -19.86 17.20
CA PRO A 292 17.91 -19.11 15.93
C PRO A 292 16.66 -18.26 15.71
N PHE A 293 15.82 -18.05 16.72
CA PHE A 293 14.42 -17.65 16.57
C PHE A 293 14.18 -16.14 16.63
N PHE A 294 14.94 -15.41 17.46
CA PHE A 294 14.60 -14.04 17.79
C PHE A 294 15.86 -13.20 17.99
N TYR A 295 15.89 -12.03 17.37
CA TYR A 295 16.91 -11.00 17.56
C TYR A 295 16.25 -9.65 17.78
N LEU A 296 16.33 -9.11 18.99
CA LEU A 296 15.84 -7.78 19.35
C LEU A 296 16.90 -6.75 18.99
N MET A 297 16.57 -5.83 18.07
CA MET A 297 17.47 -4.77 17.62
C MET A 297 17.45 -3.56 18.54
N ARG A 298 16.28 -3.04 18.80
CA ARG A 298 16.08 -1.80 19.55
C ARG A 298 14.63 -1.62 19.97
N MET A 299 14.41 -0.72 20.89
CA MET A 299 13.14 -0.12 21.19
C MET A 299 13.10 1.29 20.60
N LYS A 300 11.95 1.76 20.18
CA LYS A 300 11.74 3.12 19.69
C LYS A 300 10.50 3.73 20.31
N LEU A 301 10.64 4.96 20.75
CA LEU A 301 9.54 5.79 21.21
C LEU A 301 9.28 6.86 20.15
N ILE A 302 8.04 6.99 19.71
CA ILE A 302 7.64 7.94 18.65
C ILE A 302 6.46 8.78 19.14
N PRO A 303 6.70 9.87 19.90
CA PRO A 303 5.69 10.89 20.13
C PRO A 303 5.18 11.44 18.81
N PHE A 304 3.87 11.70 18.74
CA PHE A 304 3.24 12.20 17.54
C PHE A 304 2.14 13.22 17.83
N ALA A 305 1.83 14.02 16.83
CA ALA A 305 0.65 14.86 16.75
C ALA A 305 0.06 14.80 15.35
N ASP A 306 -1.24 14.54 15.26
CA ASP A 306 -2.01 14.51 14.03
C ASP A 306 -3.07 15.62 14.05
N PHE A 307 -3.21 16.31 12.93
CA PHE A 307 -4.27 17.26 12.68
C PHE A 307 -4.94 16.94 11.37
N ALA A 308 -6.28 16.95 11.31
CA ALA A 308 -6.99 16.79 10.06
C ALA A 308 -8.21 17.72 9.96
N LEU A 309 -8.54 18.01 8.71
CA LEU A 309 -9.74 18.73 8.30
C LEU A 309 -10.52 17.83 7.35
N ASN A 310 -11.74 17.52 7.68
CA ASN A 310 -12.65 16.73 6.87
C ASN A 310 -13.82 17.59 6.42
N SER A 311 -14.16 17.52 5.16
CA SER A 311 -15.37 18.12 4.61
C SER A 311 -16.07 17.10 3.72
N ASN A 312 -17.30 16.80 4.04
CA ASN A 312 -18.19 15.98 3.25
C ASN A 312 -19.50 16.74 2.96
N ARG A 313 -20.49 16.08 2.38
CA ARG A 313 -21.80 16.68 2.09
C ARG A 313 -22.53 17.20 3.31
N PHE A 314 -22.38 16.51 4.44
CA PHE A 314 -23.15 16.74 5.65
C PHE A 314 -22.42 17.67 6.60
N VAL A 315 -21.09 17.58 6.65
CA VAL A 315 -20.25 18.32 7.59
C VAL A 315 -19.19 19.09 6.84
N LYS A 316 -19.10 20.39 7.10
CA LYS A 316 -18.04 21.25 6.54
C LYS A 316 -16.99 21.53 7.60
N ASN A 317 -15.71 21.34 7.24
CA ASN A 317 -14.55 21.67 8.06
C ASN A 317 -14.55 21.02 9.46
N GLU A 318 -14.92 19.74 9.54
CA GLU A 318 -14.74 18.97 10.76
C GLU A 318 -13.26 18.92 11.11
N LYS A 319 -12.91 19.39 12.30
CA LYS A 319 -11.54 19.40 12.80
C LYS A 319 -11.31 18.18 13.67
N MET A 320 -10.29 17.43 13.33
CA MET A 320 -9.84 16.28 14.11
C MET A 320 -8.40 16.54 14.56
N PHE A 321 -8.12 16.32 15.83
CA PHE A 321 -6.79 16.45 16.39
C PHE A 321 -6.55 15.30 17.35
N SER A 322 -5.37 14.71 17.28
CA SER A 322 -4.91 13.71 18.23
C SER A 322 -3.42 13.84 18.49
N PHE A 323 -3.00 13.40 19.66
CA PHE A 323 -1.60 13.30 20.03
C PHE A 323 -1.38 12.06 20.87
N GLY A 324 -0.16 11.59 20.90
CA GLY A 324 0.17 10.37 21.63
C GLY A 324 1.59 9.92 21.41
N SER A 325 1.81 8.64 21.60
CA SER A 325 3.10 8.02 21.38
C SER A 325 2.98 6.56 21.00
N ASP A 326 3.85 6.12 20.10
CA ASP A 326 4.06 4.71 19.78
C ASP A 326 5.30 4.22 20.51
N LEU A 327 5.17 3.11 21.25
CA LEU A 327 6.29 2.37 21.82
C LEU A 327 6.43 1.08 21.05
N LEU A 328 7.49 0.96 20.25
CA LEU A 328 7.69 -0.15 19.33
C LEU A 328 9.00 -0.86 19.60
N PHE A 329 9.02 -2.15 19.36
CA PHE A 329 10.18 -3.01 19.40
C PHE A 329 10.50 -3.48 17.99
N ASP A 330 11.74 -3.24 17.55
CA ASP A 330 12.24 -3.70 16.26
C ASP A 330 13.03 -4.98 16.46
N PHE A 331 12.65 -6.02 15.75
CA PHE A 331 13.25 -7.34 15.86
C PHE A 331 13.24 -8.10 14.54
N HIS A 332 14.13 -9.09 14.44
CA HIS A 332 14.08 -10.09 13.38
C HIS A 332 13.61 -11.42 13.95
N LEU A 333 12.67 -12.05 13.26
CA LEU A 333 12.25 -13.42 13.52
C LEU A 333 13.02 -14.39 12.62
N PHE A 334 13.46 -15.48 13.18
CA PHE A 334 14.25 -16.51 12.50
C PHE A 334 15.49 -15.88 11.82
N ARG A 335 15.64 -16.06 10.53
CA ARG A 335 16.66 -15.44 9.69
C ARG A 335 16.06 -14.60 8.57
N PHE A 336 14.87 -14.08 8.78
CA PHE A 336 14.28 -13.18 7.78
C PHE A 336 15.11 -11.91 7.65
N GLY A 337 15.34 -11.51 6.40
CA GLY A 337 16.14 -10.32 6.09
C GLY A 337 15.44 -8.98 6.40
N PHE A 338 14.16 -9.00 6.77
CA PHE A 338 13.37 -7.81 7.06
C PHE A 338 13.15 -7.64 8.56
N GLU A 339 13.11 -6.39 8.97
CA GLU A 339 12.82 -5.95 10.33
C GLU A 339 11.31 -6.00 10.58
N ILE A 340 10.90 -6.49 11.72
CA ILE A 340 9.52 -6.45 12.18
C ILE A 340 9.45 -5.47 13.35
N SER A 341 8.49 -4.58 13.33
CA SER A 341 8.21 -3.67 14.43
C SER A 341 6.86 -3.99 15.04
N CYS A 342 6.81 -4.26 16.33
CA CYS A 342 5.54 -4.38 17.04
C CYS A 342 5.57 -3.63 18.37
N GLY A 343 4.40 -3.25 18.85
CA GLY A 343 4.29 -2.55 20.12
C GLY A 343 2.91 -1.99 20.38
N VAL A 344 2.88 -0.92 21.15
CA VAL A 344 1.64 -0.32 21.63
C VAL A 344 1.60 1.15 21.24
N ARG A 345 0.44 1.61 20.79
CA ARG A 345 0.11 3.01 20.55
C ARG A 345 -0.83 3.51 21.62
N TYR A 346 -0.50 4.63 22.20
CA TYR A 346 -1.41 5.46 22.96
C TYR A 346 -1.77 6.70 22.13
N ALA A 347 -3.05 6.99 21.99
CA ALA A 347 -3.55 8.18 21.33
C ALA A 347 -4.66 8.83 22.16
N ARG A 348 -4.63 10.16 22.28
CA ARG A 348 -5.68 10.97 22.87
C ARG A 348 -6.23 11.91 21.83
N THR A 349 -7.54 11.89 21.64
CA THR A 349 -8.26 12.74 20.69
C THR A 349 -8.72 14.05 21.34
N ALA A 350 -9.07 15.05 20.53
CA ALA A 350 -9.50 16.36 21.00
C ALA A 350 -10.77 16.33 21.88
N ASP A 351 -11.63 15.35 21.67
CA ASP A 351 -12.82 15.08 22.49
C ASP A 351 -12.51 14.37 23.83
N GLY A 352 -11.23 14.23 24.15
CA GLY A 352 -10.76 13.71 25.43
C GLY A 352 -10.74 12.19 25.55
N LYS A 353 -11.07 11.44 24.51
CA LYS A 353 -11.03 9.98 24.52
C LYS A 353 -9.61 9.46 24.41
N ASN A 354 -9.33 8.38 25.14
CA ASN A 354 -8.03 7.70 25.14
C ASN A 354 -8.16 6.38 24.42
N TYR A 355 -7.21 6.09 23.54
CA TYR A 355 -7.16 4.87 22.74
C TYR A 355 -5.84 4.16 22.95
N TRP A 356 -5.91 2.83 23.10
CA TRP A 356 -4.78 1.96 23.17
C TRP A 356 -4.91 0.91 22.06
N ASN A 357 -3.94 0.89 21.16
CA ASN A 357 -3.93 -0.04 20.04
C ASN A 357 -2.60 -0.78 19.98
N ALA A 358 -2.63 -2.07 19.66
CA ALA A 358 -1.45 -2.76 19.21
C ALA A 358 -1.03 -2.25 17.84
N VAL A 359 0.25 -2.08 17.60
CA VAL A 359 0.83 -1.66 16.34
C VAL A 359 1.77 -2.73 15.84
N PHE A 360 1.60 -3.10 14.59
CA PHE A 360 2.48 -4.02 13.89
C PHE A 360 2.88 -3.38 12.57
N ASN A 361 4.16 -3.37 12.26
CA ASN A 361 4.68 -2.80 11.03
C ASN A 361 5.86 -3.63 10.53
N THR A 362 5.88 -3.91 9.25
CA THR A 362 7.02 -4.52 8.56
C THR A 362 7.53 -3.52 7.54
N PRO A 363 8.58 -2.73 7.85
CA PRO A 363 9.18 -1.88 6.85
C PRO A 363 9.88 -2.76 5.81
N LEU A 364 9.19 -3.04 4.73
CA LEU A 364 9.81 -3.60 3.53
C LEU A 364 10.42 -2.43 2.77
N TYR A 365 11.72 -2.53 2.51
CA TYR A 365 12.54 -1.50 1.86
C TYR A 365 12.23 -1.33 0.38
#